data_cc3a91974cf53f47dc0be5f06b6f7756
#
_entry.id   cc3a91974cf53f47dc0be5f06b6f7756
#
_cell.length_a   1.000
_cell.length_b   1.000
_cell.length_c   1.000
_cell.angle_alpha   90.00
_cell.angle_beta   90.00
_cell.angle_gamma   90.00
#
_symmetry.space_group_name_H-M   'P 1'
#
loop_
_entity.id
_entity.type
_entity.pdbx_description
1 polymer ?
#
loop_
_entity_poly.entity_id
_entity_poly.type
_entity_poly.pdbx_seq_one_letter_code
_entity_poly.pdbx_strand_id
1 'polypeptide(L)'
;VTGQVSFDSHARSVLAAAVEYVNRLTAGYSGGAAYAVPADERQAVADALTAIGHPPKSVPADDARRLVQLAARMRIVFEAADAGDLDTAATEINALLLDTNARPQLDRGKDRPWSLHFHGPDEQLANGWAAGCAAGLALAVGSDLAGRLGVCDAPNCDRVFVDVSKNGQRRFCSPQCQSRVKAAAHRARQATT
;
A
#
# COMPACT_ATOMS: atom_id res chain seq x y z
N VAL A 1 1.23 29.54 -5.87
CA VAL A 1 1.11 29.15 -4.46
C VAL A 1 1.39 27.64 -4.41
N THR A 2 2.65 27.27 -4.21
CA THR A 2 3.04 25.88 -3.98
C THR A 2 2.75 25.55 -2.52
N GLY A 3 1.50 25.21 -2.22
CA GLY A 3 1.10 24.61 -0.96
C GLY A 3 1.65 23.19 -0.92
N GLN A 4 2.81 22.98 -0.34
CA GLN A 4 3.32 21.68 0.01
C GLN A 4 2.35 21.09 1.04
N VAL A 5 1.47 20.14 0.62
CA VAL A 5 0.67 19.38 1.56
C VAL A 5 1.66 18.58 2.38
N SER A 6 1.88 19.01 3.61
CA SER A 6 2.63 18.22 4.58
C SER A 6 1.86 16.93 4.78
N PHE A 7 2.37 15.82 4.25
CA PHE A 7 1.86 14.48 4.55
C PHE A 7 2.01 14.28 6.05
N ASP A 8 0.91 14.49 6.76
CA ASP A 8 0.89 14.26 8.19
C ASP A 8 1.11 12.76 8.49
N SER A 9 1.28 12.42 9.75
CA SER A 9 1.52 11.04 10.19
C SER A 9 0.41 10.09 9.75
N HIS A 10 -0.81 10.60 9.55
CA HIS A 10 -1.98 9.81 9.16
C HIS A 10 -1.91 9.37 7.68
N ALA A 11 -1.60 10.27 6.75
CA ALA A 11 -1.46 9.93 5.33
C ALA A 11 -0.36 8.88 5.12
N ARG A 12 0.75 8.97 5.87
CA ARG A 12 1.80 7.93 5.86
C ARG A 12 1.30 6.59 6.39
N SER A 13 0.49 6.61 7.43
CA SER A 13 -0.07 5.39 8.04
C SER A 13 -1.00 4.65 7.08
N VAL A 14 -1.91 5.36 6.39
CA VAL A 14 -2.83 4.74 5.43
C VAL A 14 -2.14 4.25 4.17
N LEU A 15 -1.08 4.94 3.71
CA LEU A 15 -0.25 4.45 2.61
C LEU A 15 0.55 3.20 3.00
N ALA A 16 1.09 3.13 4.23
CA ALA A 16 1.72 1.93 4.75
C ALA A 16 0.72 0.78 4.84
N ALA A 17 -0.53 1.06 5.25
CA ALA A 17 -1.61 0.06 5.26
C ALA A 17 -1.92 -0.46 3.85
N ALA A 18 -2.03 0.42 2.85
CA ALA A 18 -2.23 0.01 1.47
C ALA A 18 -1.11 -0.92 0.96
N VAL A 19 0.15 -0.61 1.26
CA VAL A 19 1.32 -1.46 0.95
C VAL A 19 1.21 -2.83 1.62
N GLU A 20 0.89 -2.88 2.92
CA GLU A 20 0.76 -4.15 3.64
C GLU A 20 -0.40 -4.99 3.11
N TYR A 21 -1.56 -4.37 2.81
CA TYR A 21 -2.70 -5.09 2.23
C TYR A 21 -2.37 -5.65 0.86
N VAL A 22 -1.80 -4.87 -0.04
CA VAL A 22 -1.40 -5.36 -1.37
C VAL A 22 -0.39 -6.48 -1.22
N ASN A 23 0.63 -6.31 -0.40
CA ASN A 23 1.73 -7.28 -0.30
C ASN A 23 1.34 -8.60 0.38
N ARG A 24 0.36 -8.59 1.29
CA ARG A 24 -0.07 -9.79 2.03
C ARG A 24 -1.34 -10.43 1.47
N LEU A 25 -2.22 -9.63 0.85
CA LEU A 25 -3.53 -10.08 0.41
C LEU A 25 -3.63 -10.28 -1.11
N THR A 26 -2.53 -10.16 -1.87
CA THR A 26 -2.50 -10.49 -3.30
C THR A 26 -1.42 -11.51 -3.63
N ALA A 27 -1.75 -12.46 -4.48
CA ALA A 27 -0.81 -13.47 -4.96
C ALA A 27 0.26 -12.83 -5.88
N GLY A 28 1.33 -13.56 -6.18
CA GLY A 28 2.41 -13.12 -7.07
C GLY A 28 3.76 -13.67 -6.62
N TYR A 29 4.78 -12.82 -6.54
CA TYR A 29 6.14 -13.20 -6.13
C TYR A 29 6.65 -12.33 -4.99
N SER A 30 7.34 -12.92 -4.04
CA SER A 30 7.94 -12.21 -2.90
C SER A 30 9.34 -12.75 -2.60
N GLY A 31 10.34 -11.88 -2.60
CA GLY A 31 11.70 -12.26 -2.21
C GLY A 31 12.37 -13.33 -3.08
N GLY A 32 11.87 -13.59 -4.29
CA GLY A 32 12.41 -14.60 -5.20
C GLY A 32 11.58 -15.88 -5.30
N ALA A 33 10.51 -16.01 -4.55
CA ALA A 33 9.63 -17.19 -4.53
C ALA A 33 8.18 -16.81 -4.86
N ALA A 34 7.41 -17.76 -5.38
CA ALA A 34 5.97 -17.61 -5.54
C ALA A 34 5.31 -17.37 -4.18
N TYR A 35 4.36 -16.46 -4.14
CA TYR A 35 3.57 -16.13 -2.96
C TYR A 35 2.09 -16.32 -3.27
N ALA A 36 1.41 -17.09 -2.44
CA ALA A 36 -0.04 -17.26 -2.45
C ALA A 36 -0.65 -16.54 -1.23
N VAL A 37 -1.83 -15.98 -1.41
CA VAL A 37 -2.59 -15.46 -0.26
C VAL A 37 -2.87 -16.61 0.69
N PRO A 38 -2.63 -16.47 2.00
CA PRO A 38 -2.96 -17.52 2.97
C PRO A 38 -4.43 -17.93 2.88
N ALA A 39 -4.71 -19.21 3.00
CA ALA A 39 -6.07 -19.75 2.93
C ALA A 39 -7.00 -19.19 4.02
N ASP A 40 -6.45 -18.87 5.19
CA ASP A 40 -7.15 -18.13 6.23
C ASP A 40 -7.03 -16.61 5.98
N GLU A 41 -7.96 -16.08 5.19
CA GLU A 41 -8.01 -14.64 4.88
C GLU A 41 -8.18 -13.78 6.14
N ARG A 42 -8.88 -14.28 7.16
CA ARG A 42 -9.07 -13.54 8.42
C ARG A 42 -7.77 -13.35 9.15
N GLN A 43 -6.95 -14.40 9.21
CA GLN A 43 -5.63 -14.33 9.83
C GLN A 43 -4.69 -13.45 8.99
N ALA A 44 -4.72 -13.56 7.65
CA ALA A 44 -3.91 -12.73 6.76
C ALA A 44 -4.20 -11.23 6.93
N VAL A 45 -5.48 -10.86 7.08
CA VAL A 45 -5.89 -9.48 7.36
C VAL A 45 -5.46 -9.04 8.76
N ALA A 46 -5.61 -9.90 9.77
CA ALA A 46 -5.17 -9.60 11.14
C ALA A 46 -3.65 -9.37 11.19
N ASP A 47 -2.87 -10.15 10.46
CA ASP A 47 -1.42 -10.01 10.35
C ASP A 47 -1.03 -8.70 9.64
N ALA A 48 -1.76 -8.32 8.57
CA ALA A 48 -1.55 -7.05 7.88
C ALA A 48 -1.80 -5.85 8.80
N LEU A 49 -2.92 -5.86 9.53
CA LEU A 49 -3.26 -4.83 10.51
C LEU A 49 -2.24 -4.77 11.66
N THR A 50 -1.80 -5.92 12.15
CA THR A 50 -0.79 -6.00 13.21
C THR A 50 0.56 -5.41 12.74
N ALA A 51 0.95 -5.65 11.49
CA ALA A 51 2.20 -5.13 10.92
C ALA A 51 2.23 -3.59 10.86
N ILE A 52 1.08 -2.94 10.77
CA ILE A 52 0.95 -1.47 10.80
C ILE A 52 0.62 -0.91 12.20
N GLY A 53 0.69 -1.74 13.24
CA GLY A 53 0.47 -1.32 14.62
C GLY A 53 -1.00 -1.22 15.06
N HIS A 54 -1.92 -1.83 14.31
CA HIS A 54 -3.36 -1.83 14.59
C HIS A 54 -3.92 -3.25 14.75
N PRO A 55 -3.46 -4.05 15.73
CA PRO A 55 -3.93 -5.42 15.90
C PRO A 55 -5.44 -5.44 16.19
N PRO A 56 -6.26 -6.10 15.36
CA PRO A 56 -7.69 -6.15 15.57
C PRO A 56 -8.04 -7.17 16.65
N LYS A 57 -9.14 -6.94 17.40
CA LYS A 57 -9.68 -7.94 18.32
C LYS A 57 -10.23 -9.17 17.60
N SER A 58 -10.83 -8.95 16.45
CA SER A 58 -11.36 -9.98 15.55
C SER A 58 -11.50 -9.42 14.16
N VAL A 59 -11.49 -10.28 13.14
CA VAL A 59 -11.76 -9.93 11.74
C VAL A 59 -12.98 -10.72 11.29
N PRO A 60 -14.13 -10.09 11.00
CA PRO A 60 -15.28 -10.75 10.39
C PRO A 60 -14.92 -11.35 9.02
N ALA A 61 -15.52 -12.49 8.67
CA ALA A 61 -15.20 -13.18 7.41
C ALA A 61 -15.54 -12.32 6.17
N ASP A 62 -16.63 -11.56 6.23
CA ASP A 62 -17.03 -10.68 5.13
C ASP A 62 -16.06 -9.52 4.96
N ASP A 63 -15.59 -8.93 6.06
CA ASP A 63 -14.56 -7.90 6.04
C ASP A 63 -13.24 -8.43 5.48
N ALA A 64 -12.83 -9.65 5.84
CA ALA A 64 -11.62 -10.27 5.31
C ALA A 64 -11.71 -10.42 3.79
N ARG A 65 -12.80 -11.04 3.28
CA ARG A 65 -13.02 -11.16 1.83
C ARG A 65 -13.04 -9.81 1.12
N ARG A 66 -13.71 -8.84 1.70
CA ARG A 66 -13.79 -7.49 1.15
C ARG A 66 -12.43 -6.82 1.05
N LEU A 67 -11.58 -6.92 2.09
CA LEU A 67 -10.23 -6.37 2.08
C LEU A 67 -9.32 -7.07 1.06
N VAL A 68 -9.45 -8.38 0.86
CA VAL A 68 -8.71 -9.10 -0.19
C VAL A 68 -9.09 -8.56 -1.58
N GLN A 69 -10.38 -8.35 -1.86
CA GLN A 69 -10.84 -7.76 -3.12
C GLN A 69 -10.32 -6.34 -3.31
N LEU A 70 -10.39 -5.50 -2.27
CA LEU A 70 -9.93 -4.11 -2.32
C LEU A 70 -8.41 -4.03 -2.46
N ALA A 71 -7.65 -4.95 -1.83
CA ALA A 71 -6.20 -5.04 -2.00
C ALA A 71 -5.80 -5.35 -3.45
N ALA A 72 -6.54 -6.22 -4.14
CA ALA A 72 -6.29 -6.50 -5.56
C ALA A 72 -6.49 -5.25 -6.43
N ARG A 73 -7.48 -4.43 -6.13
CA ARG A 73 -7.73 -3.16 -6.81
C ARG A 73 -6.66 -2.10 -6.49
N MET A 74 -6.22 -2.02 -5.22
CA MET A 74 -5.10 -1.15 -4.84
C MET A 74 -3.80 -1.55 -5.55
N ARG A 75 -3.58 -2.85 -5.82
CA ARG A 75 -2.44 -3.33 -6.61
C ARG A 75 -2.42 -2.69 -8.01
N ILE A 76 -3.57 -2.61 -8.69
CA ILE A 76 -3.68 -1.96 -10.01
C ILE A 76 -3.17 -0.53 -9.95
N VAL A 77 -3.50 0.21 -8.87
CA VAL A 77 -3.02 1.58 -8.68
C VAL A 77 -1.48 1.64 -8.61
N PHE A 78 -0.85 0.75 -7.83
CA PHE A 78 0.61 0.72 -7.72
C PHE A 78 1.28 0.35 -9.05
N GLU A 79 0.76 -0.67 -9.76
CA GLU A 79 1.29 -1.13 -11.04
C GLU A 79 1.15 -0.06 -12.12
N ALA A 80 0.00 0.61 -12.20
CA ALA A 80 -0.22 1.70 -13.14
C ALA A 80 0.68 2.90 -12.84
N ALA A 81 0.81 3.30 -11.57
CA ALA A 81 1.68 4.41 -11.17
C ALA A 81 3.16 4.12 -11.44
N ASP A 82 3.63 2.89 -11.17
CA ASP A 82 4.99 2.43 -11.47
C ASP A 82 5.29 2.46 -12.98
N ALA A 83 4.29 2.11 -13.79
CA ALA A 83 4.37 2.19 -15.27
C ALA A 83 4.24 3.61 -15.82
N GLY A 84 3.95 4.62 -15.00
CA GLY A 84 3.69 6.01 -15.41
C GLY A 84 2.30 6.24 -16.00
N ASP A 85 1.40 5.25 -15.94
CA ASP A 85 0.00 5.36 -16.39
C ASP A 85 -0.86 5.95 -15.26
N LEU A 86 -0.74 7.26 -15.08
CA LEU A 86 -1.49 7.97 -14.04
C LEU A 86 -2.99 8.05 -14.33
N ASP A 87 -3.42 7.94 -15.57
CA ASP A 87 -4.85 7.95 -15.93
C ASP A 87 -5.54 6.67 -15.43
N THR A 88 -4.93 5.51 -15.63
CA THR A 88 -5.42 4.24 -15.08
C THR A 88 -5.38 4.27 -13.55
N ALA A 89 -4.30 4.75 -12.95
CA ALA A 89 -4.20 4.87 -11.49
C ALA A 89 -5.30 5.75 -10.92
N ALA A 90 -5.53 6.94 -11.49
CA ALA A 90 -6.56 7.88 -11.06
C ALA A 90 -7.98 7.31 -11.24
N THR A 91 -8.24 6.63 -12.35
CA THR A 91 -9.54 5.97 -12.61
C THR A 91 -9.85 4.95 -11.53
N GLU A 92 -8.90 4.08 -11.20
CA GLU A 92 -9.09 3.04 -10.18
C GLU A 92 -9.19 3.63 -8.76
N ILE A 93 -8.43 4.67 -8.46
CA ILE A 93 -8.55 5.39 -7.18
C ILE A 93 -9.94 6.01 -7.03
N ASN A 94 -10.44 6.68 -8.07
CA ASN A 94 -11.78 7.28 -8.03
C ASN A 94 -12.86 6.22 -7.84
N ALA A 95 -12.73 5.06 -8.48
CA ALA A 95 -13.64 3.94 -8.29
C ALA A 95 -13.55 3.36 -6.87
N LEU A 96 -12.34 3.29 -6.27
CA LEU A 96 -12.16 2.88 -4.87
C LEU A 96 -12.79 3.88 -3.89
N LEU A 97 -12.61 5.20 -4.10
CA LEU A 97 -13.22 6.24 -3.27
C LEU A 97 -14.75 6.16 -3.28
N LEU A 98 -15.34 5.95 -4.46
CA LEU A 98 -16.78 5.78 -4.62
C LEU A 98 -17.29 4.50 -3.93
N ASP A 99 -16.63 3.38 -4.16
CA ASP A 99 -17.03 2.06 -3.64
C ASP A 99 -16.92 1.98 -2.11
N THR A 100 -15.91 2.62 -1.53
CA THR A 100 -15.74 2.72 -0.07
C THR A 100 -16.54 3.87 0.55
N ASN A 101 -17.19 4.71 -0.29
CA ASN A 101 -17.89 5.93 0.13
C ASN A 101 -17.02 6.76 1.10
N ALA A 102 -15.74 6.95 0.74
CA ALA A 102 -14.76 7.64 1.55
C ALA A 102 -15.18 9.09 1.82
N ARG A 103 -15.34 9.45 3.10
CA ARG A 103 -15.78 10.79 3.53
C ARG A 103 -14.71 11.43 4.40
N PRO A 104 -14.28 12.67 4.07
CA PRO A 104 -13.36 13.40 4.92
C PRO A 104 -14.04 13.81 6.24
N GLN A 105 -13.35 13.57 7.35
CA GLN A 105 -13.78 13.97 8.68
C GLN A 105 -12.59 14.52 9.46
N LEU A 106 -12.85 15.47 10.35
CA LEU A 106 -11.86 15.92 11.32
C LEU A 106 -12.09 15.19 12.64
N ASP A 107 -11.10 14.39 13.03
CA ASP A 107 -11.10 13.67 14.29
C ASP A 107 -10.07 14.24 15.25
N ARG A 108 -10.37 14.18 16.53
CA ARG A 108 -9.46 14.58 17.60
C ARG A 108 -9.29 13.44 18.58
N GLY A 109 -8.08 12.87 18.61
CA GLY A 109 -7.71 11.95 19.67
C GLY A 109 -7.59 12.66 21.02
N LYS A 110 -7.75 11.92 22.12
CA LYS A 110 -7.48 12.41 23.46
C LYS A 110 -6.03 12.87 23.53
N ASP A 111 -5.76 14.13 23.75
CA ASP A 111 -4.41 14.75 23.76
C ASP A 111 -3.69 14.85 22.41
N ARG A 112 -4.40 14.80 21.28
CA ARG A 112 -3.85 14.99 19.93
C ARG A 112 -4.49 16.20 19.23
N PRO A 113 -3.78 16.84 18.26
CA PRO A 113 -4.39 17.87 17.42
C PRO A 113 -5.48 17.26 16.52
N TRP A 114 -6.33 18.12 15.97
CA TRP A 114 -7.26 17.72 14.92
C TRP A 114 -6.50 17.15 13.74
N SER A 115 -6.98 16.00 13.22
CA SER A 115 -6.42 15.32 12.06
C SER A 115 -7.52 15.01 11.06
N LEU A 116 -7.19 15.11 9.77
CA LEU A 116 -8.09 14.71 8.71
C LEU A 116 -8.04 13.19 8.55
N HIS A 117 -9.18 12.54 8.69
CA HIS A 117 -9.39 11.12 8.45
C HIS A 117 -10.37 10.91 7.30
N PHE A 118 -10.40 9.71 6.75
CA PHE A 118 -11.38 9.32 5.74
C PHE A 118 -12.09 8.07 6.26
N HIS A 119 -13.39 8.18 6.46
CA HIS A 119 -14.22 7.12 6.97
C HIS A 119 -15.13 6.56 5.89
N GLY A 120 -15.45 5.27 5.98
CA GLY A 120 -16.54 4.67 5.21
C GLY A 120 -17.92 5.08 5.73
N PRO A 121 -18.99 4.55 5.13
CA PRO A 121 -20.38 4.88 5.52
C PRO A 121 -20.80 4.24 6.83
N ASP A 122 -20.06 3.27 7.32
CA ASP A 122 -20.33 2.42 8.47
C ASP A 122 -19.05 2.17 9.29
N GLU A 123 -19.19 1.52 10.42
CA GLU A 123 -18.07 1.13 11.29
C GLU A 123 -17.41 -0.21 10.88
N GLN A 124 -17.69 -0.73 9.66
CA GLN A 124 -17.09 -1.97 9.20
C GLN A 124 -15.58 -1.78 9.00
N LEU A 125 -14.82 -2.76 9.48
CA LEU A 125 -13.37 -2.73 9.46
C LEU A 125 -12.82 -2.58 8.02
N ALA A 126 -13.38 -3.33 7.06
CA ALA A 126 -12.94 -3.29 5.67
C ALA A 126 -13.16 -1.92 5.02
N ASN A 127 -14.37 -1.36 5.17
CA ASN A 127 -14.71 -0.08 4.56
C ASN A 127 -13.91 1.07 5.16
N GLY A 128 -13.72 1.10 6.48
CA GLY A 128 -12.95 2.13 7.15
C GLY A 128 -11.47 2.16 6.72
N TRP A 129 -10.83 1.00 6.69
CA TRP A 129 -9.43 0.90 6.24
C TRP A 129 -9.28 1.20 4.75
N ALA A 130 -10.17 0.66 3.92
CA ALA A 130 -10.11 0.86 2.48
C ALA A 130 -10.39 2.31 2.08
N ALA A 131 -11.31 3.00 2.75
CA ALA A 131 -11.57 4.43 2.54
C ALA A 131 -10.31 5.27 2.83
N GLY A 132 -9.64 5.00 3.97
CA GLY A 132 -8.37 5.63 4.31
C GLY A 132 -7.27 5.36 3.28
N CYS A 133 -7.11 4.09 2.86
CA CYS A 133 -6.12 3.71 1.85
C CYS A 133 -6.40 4.39 0.50
N ALA A 134 -7.66 4.38 0.02
CA ALA A 134 -8.05 5.03 -1.23
C ALA A 134 -7.75 6.52 -1.21
N ALA A 135 -8.08 7.20 -0.10
CA ALA A 135 -7.77 8.61 0.08
C ALA A 135 -6.26 8.87 0.16
N GLY A 136 -5.50 8.01 0.85
CA GLY A 136 -4.03 8.09 0.89
C GLY A 136 -3.41 7.94 -0.51
N LEU A 137 -3.87 7.00 -1.30
CA LEU A 137 -3.44 6.81 -2.69
C LEU A 137 -3.82 8.01 -3.58
N ALA A 138 -5.03 8.57 -3.40
CA ALA A 138 -5.46 9.80 -4.11
C ALA A 138 -4.54 10.98 -3.78
N LEU A 139 -4.21 11.18 -2.50
CA LEU A 139 -3.28 12.22 -2.08
C LEU A 139 -1.87 11.99 -2.65
N ALA A 140 -1.41 10.73 -2.70
CA ALA A 140 -0.10 10.40 -3.26
C ALA A 140 -0.05 10.72 -4.77
N VAL A 141 -1.00 10.22 -5.56
CA VAL A 141 -1.04 10.42 -7.01
C VAL A 141 -1.31 11.88 -7.38
N GLY A 142 -2.13 12.59 -6.59
CA GLY A 142 -2.42 14.02 -6.77
C GLY A 142 -1.33 14.98 -6.29
N SER A 143 -0.15 14.50 -5.89
CA SER A 143 0.95 15.30 -5.37
C SER A 143 2.30 14.91 -5.97
N ASP A 144 3.39 15.48 -5.46
CA ASP A 144 4.78 15.16 -5.84
C ASP A 144 5.19 13.70 -5.50
N LEU A 145 4.28 12.91 -4.90
CA LEU A 145 4.49 11.50 -4.61
C LEU A 145 3.96 10.56 -5.72
N ALA A 146 3.38 11.07 -6.80
CA ALA A 146 2.85 10.27 -7.90
C ALA A 146 3.89 9.27 -8.44
N GLY A 147 5.14 9.71 -8.66
CA GLY A 147 6.25 8.86 -9.09
C GLY A 147 6.94 8.07 -7.97
N ARG A 148 6.32 7.94 -6.79
CA ARG A 148 6.91 7.23 -5.64
C ARG A 148 6.16 5.97 -5.23
N LEU A 149 5.05 5.69 -5.89
CA LEU A 149 4.39 4.39 -5.80
C LEU A 149 5.10 3.44 -6.76
N GLY A 150 5.63 2.33 -6.27
CA GLY A 150 6.46 1.47 -7.09
C GLY A 150 6.23 -0.02 -6.85
N VAL A 151 6.65 -0.81 -7.84
CA VAL A 151 6.76 -2.27 -7.80
C VAL A 151 8.23 -2.65 -7.70
N CYS A 152 8.55 -3.74 -7.03
CA CYS A 152 9.91 -4.15 -6.76
C CYS A 152 10.65 -4.63 -8.03
N ASP A 153 11.79 -4.01 -8.36
CA ASP A 153 12.63 -4.37 -9.51
C ASP A 153 13.42 -5.69 -9.35
N ALA A 154 13.35 -6.34 -8.19
CA ALA A 154 14.10 -7.57 -7.98
C ALA A 154 13.48 -8.73 -8.77
N PRO A 155 14.26 -9.56 -9.48
CA PRO A 155 13.73 -10.72 -10.20
C PRO A 155 12.86 -11.60 -9.29
N ASN A 156 11.71 -12.04 -9.80
CA ASN A 156 10.71 -12.81 -9.05
C ASN A 156 10.29 -12.11 -7.73
N CYS A 157 9.98 -10.81 -7.83
CA CYS A 157 9.34 -10.05 -6.75
C CYS A 157 8.48 -8.95 -7.35
N ASP A 158 7.21 -8.93 -7.01
CA ASP A 158 6.20 -7.95 -7.46
C ASP A 158 5.56 -7.21 -6.28
N ARG A 159 6.25 -7.22 -5.13
CA ARG A 159 5.77 -6.51 -3.94
C ARG A 159 5.87 -5.00 -4.15
N VAL A 160 4.81 -4.30 -3.74
CA VAL A 160 4.72 -2.86 -3.91
C VAL A 160 5.39 -2.11 -2.75
N PHE A 161 5.71 -0.85 -2.97
CA PHE A 161 6.25 0.05 -1.95
C PHE A 161 5.89 1.51 -2.24
N VAL A 162 6.02 2.35 -1.22
CA VAL A 162 6.05 3.81 -1.38
C VAL A 162 7.48 4.29 -1.11
N ASP A 163 8.04 5.08 -2.02
CA ASP A 163 9.36 5.67 -1.83
C ASP A 163 9.26 6.95 -1.01
N VAL A 164 9.49 6.83 0.29
CA VAL A 164 9.56 7.96 1.23
C VAL A 164 10.99 8.51 1.38
N SER A 165 11.95 8.05 0.59
CA SER A 165 13.33 8.55 0.64
C SER A 165 13.43 9.96 0.08
N LYS A 166 14.45 10.71 0.54
CA LYS A 166 14.67 12.09 0.13
C LYS A 166 14.83 12.25 -1.38
N ASN A 167 15.47 11.28 -2.03
CA ASN A 167 15.86 11.37 -3.45
C ASN A 167 14.90 10.64 -4.40
N GLY A 168 13.88 9.93 -3.90
CA GLY A 168 12.92 9.21 -4.76
C GLY A 168 13.57 8.11 -5.61
N GLN A 169 14.58 7.41 -5.10
CA GLN A 169 15.36 6.42 -5.87
C GLN A 169 15.22 4.98 -5.39
N ARG A 170 14.20 4.72 -4.57
CA ARG A 170 13.93 3.37 -4.11
C ARG A 170 13.44 2.51 -5.27
N ARG A 171 14.08 1.36 -5.46
CA ARG A 171 13.78 0.38 -6.50
C ARG A 171 13.32 -0.97 -5.96
N PHE A 172 13.48 -1.20 -4.67
CA PHE A 172 13.21 -2.50 -4.05
C PHE A 172 12.26 -2.36 -2.87
N CYS A 173 11.33 -3.32 -2.73
CA CYS A 173 10.38 -3.33 -1.63
C CYS A 173 11.07 -3.50 -0.26
N SER A 174 12.23 -4.14 -0.22
CA SER A 174 12.95 -4.44 1.02
C SER A 174 14.48 -4.46 0.83
N PRO A 175 15.27 -4.28 1.94
CA PRO A 175 16.72 -4.47 1.92
C PRO A 175 17.14 -5.87 1.47
N GLN A 176 16.35 -6.90 1.76
CA GLN A 176 16.61 -8.28 1.34
C GLN A 176 16.59 -8.41 -0.19
N CYS A 177 15.61 -7.80 -0.87
CA CYS A 177 15.55 -7.78 -2.33
C CYS A 177 16.76 -7.04 -2.92
N GLN A 178 17.15 -5.90 -2.36
CA GLN A 178 18.34 -5.17 -2.78
C GLN A 178 19.61 -6.02 -2.62
N SER A 179 19.79 -6.69 -1.48
CA SER A 179 20.95 -7.56 -1.22
C SER A 179 20.99 -8.75 -2.16
N ARG A 180 19.83 -9.36 -2.48
CA ARG A 180 19.69 -10.47 -3.41
C ARG A 180 20.16 -10.09 -4.82
N VAL A 181 19.76 -8.91 -5.31
CA VAL A 181 20.18 -8.39 -6.62
C VAL A 181 21.68 -8.08 -6.64
N LYS A 182 22.22 -7.43 -5.60
CA LYS A 182 23.66 -7.15 -5.47
C LYS A 182 24.49 -8.44 -5.46
N ALA A 183 24.06 -9.46 -4.71
CA ALA A 183 24.74 -10.75 -4.66
C ALA A 183 24.71 -11.50 -6.00
N ALA A 184 23.60 -11.45 -6.73
CA ALA A 184 23.50 -12.03 -8.08
C ALA A 184 24.44 -11.34 -9.07
N ALA A 185 24.47 -10.02 -9.08
CA ALA A 185 25.37 -9.24 -9.93
C ALA A 185 26.86 -9.50 -9.60
N HIS A 186 27.20 -9.70 -8.33
CA HIS A 186 28.57 -10.04 -7.91
C HIS A 186 28.98 -11.41 -8.44
N ARG A 187 28.12 -12.45 -8.26
CA ARG A 187 28.39 -13.80 -8.80
C ARG A 187 28.55 -13.81 -10.33
N ALA A 188 27.70 -13.05 -11.05
CA ALA A 188 27.79 -12.97 -12.50
C ALA A 188 29.14 -12.40 -12.97
N ARG A 189 29.67 -11.37 -12.29
CA ARG A 189 31.00 -10.80 -12.60
C ARG A 189 32.13 -11.80 -12.34
N GLN A 190 32.07 -12.58 -11.26
CA GLN A 190 33.08 -13.60 -10.96
C GLN A 190 33.07 -14.77 -11.96
N ALA A 191 31.92 -15.11 -12.52
CA ALA A 191 31.81 -16.19 -13.52
C ALA A 191 32.34 -15.80 -14.92
N THR A 192 32.57 -14.50 -15.16
CA THR A 192 33.06 -13.98 -16.45
C THR A 192 34.57 -13.67 -16.41
N THR A 193 35.22 -13.84 -15.27
CA THR A 193 36.69 -13.72 -15.08
C THR A 193 37.36 -15.07 -15.02
#